data_34f969154e840b0e675ab9f83c96bbc3
#
_entry.id   34f969154e840b0e675ab9f83c96bbc3
#
_cell.length_a   1.000
_cell.length_b   1.000
_cell.length_c   1.000
_cell.angle_alpha   90.00
_cell.angle_beta   90.00
_cell.angle_gamma   90.00
#
_symmetry.space_group_name_H-M   'P 1'
#
loop_
_entity.id
_entity.type
_entity.pdbx_description
1 polymer ?
#
loop_
_entity_poly.entity_id
_entity_poly.type
_entity_poly.pdbx_seq_one_letter_code
_entity_poly.pdbx_strand_id
1 'polypeptide(L)'
;MKELPAWLKHATVWLLLALGLFLGVQTWQQREQATRFQVDGQALEIRRAADGHYHWPGTINGHRVEFLVDTGATSTAIPLALAQALSLPLLGTVQSQTAGGVVQGRRVQADLQLDGGVRAERLR
;
A
#
# COMPACT_ATOMS: atom_id res chain seq x y z
N MET A 1 -23.65 -31.75 35.02
CA MET A 1 -22.91 -30.97 34.01
C MET A 1 -22.08 -31.94 33.18
N LYS A 2 -22.31 -31.99 31.86
CA LYS A 2 -21.53 -32.88 30.99
C LYS A 2 -20.12 -32.29 30.81
N GLU A 3 -19.11 -33.01 31.30
CA GLU A 3 -17.71 -32.64 31.05
C GLU A 3 -17.43 -32.60 29.57
N LEU A 4 -16.81 -31.52 29.10
CA LEU A 4 -16.39 -31.40 27.70
C LEU A 4 -15.35 -32.48 27.37
N PRO A 5 -15.48 -33.19 26.27
CA PRO A 5 -14.54 -34.24 25.89
C PRO A 5 -13.11 -33.68 25.79
N ALA A 6 -12.11 -34.46 26.22
CA ALA A 6 -10.72 -34.03 26.31
C ALA A 6 -10.17 -33.47 24.96
N TRP A 7 -10.56 -34.07 23.83
CA TRP A 7 -10.15 -33.59 22.51
C TRP A 7 -10.61 -32.15 22.20
N LEU A 8 -11.78 -31.75 22.75
CA LEU A 8 -12.31 -30.40 22.55
C LEU A 8 -11.49 -29.37 23.34
N LYS A 9 -11.03 -29.73 24.53
CA LYS A 9 -10.13 -28.88 25.35
C LYS A 9 -8.80 -28.65 24.63
N HIS A 10 -8.22 -29.69 24.03
CA HIS A 10 -6.99 -29.55 23.24
C HIS A 10 -7.21 -28.73 21.96
N ALA A 11 -8.31 -28.97 21.24
CA ALA A 11 -8.66 -28.18 20.06
C ALA A 11 -8.80 -26.68 20.35
N THR A 12 -9.45 -26.34 21.47
CA THR A 12 -9.60 -24.93 21.91
C THR A 12 -8.24 -24.30 22.25
N VAL A 13 -7.36 -25.01 22.93
CA VAL A 13 -6.01 -24.52 23.26
C VAL A 13 -5.21 -24.25 21.98
N TRP A 14 -5.20 -25.18 21.02
CA TRP A 14 -4.50 -25.00 19.76
C TRP A 14 -5.06 -23.84 18.93
N LEU A 15 -6.38 -23.66 18.93
CA LEU A 15 -7.04 -22.55 18.25
C LEU A 15 -6.67 -21.20 18.86
N LEU A 16 -6.62 -21.10 20.19
CA LEU A 16 -6.19 -19.88 20.88
C LEU A 16 -4.71 -19.57 20.63
N LEU A 17 -3.84 -20.59 20.60
CA LEU A 17 -2.42 -20.41 20.27
C LEU A 17 -2.24 -19.93 18.83
N ALA A 18 -2.96 -20.53 17.88
CA ALA A 18 -2.93 -20.10 16.47
C ALA A 18 -3.43 -18.65 16.31
N LEU A 19 -4.51 -18.29 16.99
CA LEU A 19 -5.05 -16.92 16.99
C LEU A 19 -4.05 -15.94 17.60
N GLY A 20 -3.44 -16.27 18.73
CA GLY A 20 -2.43 -15.44 19.39
C GLY A 20 -1.20 -15.22 18.51
N LEU A 21 -0.72 -16.26 17.84
CA LEU A 21 0.39 -16.17 16.90
C LEU A 21 0.02 -15.30 15.69
N PHE A 22 -1.18 -15.49 15.14
CA PHE A 22 -1.67 -14.69 14.02
C PHE A 22 -1.75 -13.20 14.36
N LEU A 23 -2.35 -12.87 15.51
CA LEU A 23 -2.45 -11.48 15.97
C LEU A 23 -1.06 -10.90 16.29
N GLY A 24 -0.15 -11.68 16.84
CA GLY A 24 1.23 -11.27 17.08
C GLY A 24 1.98 -10.91 15.81
N VAL A 25 1.89 -11.75 14.78
CA VAL A 25 2.50 -11.49 13.46
C VAL A 25 1.87 -10.27 12.81
N GLN A 26 0.54 -10.15 12.86
CA GLN A 26 -0.17 -9.00 12.28
C GLN A 26 0.23 -7.67 12.95
N THR A 27 0.31 -7.65 14.27
CA THR A 27 0.75 -6.44 15.00
C THR A 27 2.21 -6.10 14.74
N TRP A 28 3.06 -7.10 14.59
CA TRP A 28 4.47 -6.88 14.25
C TRP A 28 4.60 -6.26 12.85
N GLN A 29 3.91 -6.83 11.84
CA GLN A 29 3.91 -6.28 10.48
C GLN A 29 3.40 -4.84 10.43
N GLN A 30 2.34 -4.52 11.19
CA GLN A 30 1.82 -3.15 11.26
C GLN A 30 2.83 -2.17 11.90
N ARG A 31 3.55 -2.61 12.93
CA ARG A 31 4.59 -1.78 13.57
C ARG A 31 5.79 -1.53 12.65
N GLU A 32 6.20 -2.53 11.88
CA GLU A 32 7.27 -2.35 10.88
C GLU A 32 6.88 -1.34 9.80
N GLN A 33 5.64 -1.31 9.36
CA GLN A 33 5.14 -0.31 8.41
C GLN A 33 5.10 1.09 9.02
N ALA A 34 4.69 1.23 10.26
CA ALA A 34 4.62 2.52 10.95
C ALA A 34 6.00 3.17 11.20
N THR A 35 7.05 2.37 11.39
CA THR A 35 8.41 2.88 11.62
C THR A 35 9.16 3.29 10.35
N ARG A 36 8.61 3.00 9.18
CA ARG A 36 9.24 3.33 7.88
C ARG A 36 9.04 4.77 7.44
N PHE A 37 8.18 5.49 8.13
CA PHE A 37 7.78 6.84 7.77
C PHE A 37 7.91 7.76 9.00
N GLN A 38 8.80 8.73 8.94
CA GLN A 38 8.98 9.75 9.97
C GLN A 38 8.96 11.14 9.36
N VAL A 39 8.18 12.04 9.97
CA VAL A 39 8.21 13.46 9.64
C VAL A 39 8.96 14.16 10.76
N ASP A 40 10.17 14.61 10.48
CA ASP A 40 10.97 15.38 11.40
C ASP A 40 11.12 16.82 10.88
N GLY A 41 10.34 17.73 11.44
CA GLY A 41 10.37 19.15 11.09
C GLY A 41 10.04 19.43 9.62
N GLN A 42 11.07 19.81 8.85
CA GLN A 42 10.95 20.13 7.42
C GLN A 42 11.37 18.99 6.48
N ALA A 43 11.89 17.91 7.01
CA ALA A 43 12.35 16.78 6.23
C ALA A 43 11.41 15.58 6.41
N LEU A 44 11.14 14.89 5.31
CA LEU A 44 10.42 13.63 5.27
C LEU A 44 11.44 12.51 5.05
N GLU A 45 11.56 11.61 6.02
CA GLU A 45 12.42 10.43 5.90
C GLU A 45 11.59 9.20 5.58
N ILE A 46 11.90 8.56 4.46
CA ILE A 46 11.32 7.27 4.06
C ILE A 46 12.43 6.22 4.12
N ARG A 47 12.23 5.18 4.91
CA ARG A 47 13.19 4.09 5.04
C ARG A 47 12.94 3.00 3.99
N ARG A 48 14.03 2.46 3.46
CA ARG A 48 13.98 1.36 2.50
C ARG A 48 13.36 0.12 3.15
N ALA A 49 12.38 -0.47 2.46
CA ALA A 49 11.71 -1.69 2.91
C ALA A 49 12.58 -2.95 2.66
N ALA A 50 12.15 -4.09 3.22
CA ALA A 50 12.86 -5.36 3.06
C ALA A 50 12.88 -5.87 1.62
N ASP A 51 11.90 -5.47 0.80
CA ASP A 51 11.83 -5.74 -0.65
C ASP A 51 12.79 -4.87 -1.48
N GLY A 52 13.53 -3.97 -0.81
CA GLY A 52 14.50 -3.09 -1.45
C GLY A 52 13.92 -1.80 -2.02
N HIS A 53 12.64 -1.53 -1.85
CA HIS A 53 11.96 -0.34 -2.37
C HIS A 53 11.59 0.64 -1.26
N TYR A 54 11.25 1.86 -1.68
CA TYR A 54 10.75 2.91 -0.80
C TYR A 54 9.24 3.02 -0.99
N HIS A 55 8.49 2.85 0.07
CA HIS A 55 7.04 2.88 0.06
C HIS A 55 6.54 4.14 0.76
N TRP A 56 5.65 4.88 0.11
CA TRP A 56 5.08 6.10 0.66
C TRP A 56 3.56 5.97 0.73
N PRO A 57 2.98 5.85 1.92
CA PRO A 57 1.55 5.79 2.08
C PRO A 57 0.85 7.08 1.67
N GLY A 58 -0.34 6.98 1.13
CA GLY A 58 -1.11 8.15 0.72
C GLY A 58 -2.51 7.78 0.25
N THR A 59 -3.14 8.70 -0.47
CA THR A 59 -4.47 8.49 -1.06
C THR A 59 -4.53 8.96 -2.50
N ILE A 60 -5.41 8.31 -3.29
CA ILE A 60 -5.84 8.75 -4.61
C ILE A 60 -7.33 9.04 -4.52
N ASN A 61 -7.75 10.28 -4.76
CA ASN A 61 -9.13 10.73 -4.60
C ASN A 61 -9.75 10.29 -3.25
N GLY A 62 -8.96 10.35 -2.16
CA GLY A 62 -9.37 9.93 -0.82
C GLY A 62 -9.28 8.42 -0.53
N HIS A 63 -9.01 7.57 -1.52
CA HIS A 63 -8.83 6.14 -1.32
C HIS A 63 -7.39 5.79 -0.93
N ARG A 64 -7.24 5.07 0.16
CA ARG A 64 -5.92 4.69 0.71
C ARG A 64 -5.15 3.78 -0.24
N VAL A 65 -3.92 4.14 -0.53
CA VAL A 65 -2.99 3.39 -1.38
C VAL A 65 -1.57 3.51 -0.84
N GLU A 66 -0.69 2.65 -1.29
CA GLU A 66 0.74 2.73 -1.02
C GLU A 66 1.48 2.99 -2.34
N PHE A 67 2.24 4.08 -2.39
CA PHE A 67 3.03 4.44 -3.55
C PHE A 67 4.43 3.84 -3.45
N LEU A 68 4.90 3.30 -4.56
CA LEU A 68 6.30 2.93 -4.74
C LEU A 68 7.06 4.16 -5.25
N VAL A 69 8.08 4.58 -4.52
CA VAL A 69 8.94 5.70 -4.95
C VAL A 69 10.05 5.16 -5.85
N ASP A 70 10.00 5.53 -7.12
CA ASP A 70 10.99 5.16 -8.12
C ASP A 70 11.66 6.43 -8.67
N THR A 71 12.93 6.63 -8.35
CA THR A 71 13.71 7.78 -8.81
C THR A 71 14.05 7.73 -10.29
N GLY A 72 13.89 6.59 -10.94
CA GLY A 72 14.04 6.40 -12.38
C GLY A 72 12.75 6.67 -13.19
N ALA A 73 11.61 6.80 -12.52
CA ALA A 73 10.33 7.05 -13.17
C ALA A 73 10.21 8.53 -13.57
N THR A 74 9.76 8.77 -14.79
CA THR A 74 9.50 10.13 -15.32
C THR A 74 8.05 10.56 -15.12
N SER A 75 7.17 9.64 -14.73
CA SER A 75 5.75 9.89 -14.49
C SER A 75 5.19 8.94 -13.45
N THR A 76 4.09 9.35 -12.81
CA THR A 76 3.35 8.48 -11.91
C THR A 76 2.44 7.55 -12.72
N ALA A 77 2.50 6.26 -12.42
CA ALA A 77 1.66 5.23 -13.04
C ALA A 77 0.85 4.49 -11.98
N ILE A 78 -0.36 4.11 -12.35
CA ILE A 78 -1.24 3.29 -11.52
C ILE A 78 -1.76 2.10 -12.33
N PRO A 79 -2.06 0.95 -11.68
CA PRO A 79 -2.68 -0.17 -12.35
C PRO A 79 -4.03 0.22 -12.97
N LEU A 80 -4.31 -0.25 -14.18
CA LEU A 80 -5.58 0.04 -14.87
C LEU A 80 -6.80 -0.40 -14.04
N ALA A 81 -6.70 -1.54 -13.36
CA ALA A 81 -7.76 -2.04 -12.48
C ALA A 81 -8.07 -1.05 -11.34
N LEU A 82 -7.06 -0.42 -10.76
CA LEU A 82 -7.25 0.60 -9.72
C LEU A 82 -7.89 1.86 -10.30
N ALA A 83 -7.45 2.33 -11.46
CA ALA A 83 -8.05 3.47 -12.14
C ALA A 83 -9.54 3.26 -12.44
N GLN A 84 -9.91 2.06 -12.86
CA GLN A 84 -11.31 1.67 -13.11
C GLN A 84 -12.11 1.59 -11.80
N ALA A 85 -11.57 0.95 -10.77
CA ALA A 85 -12.23 0.84 -9.46
C ALA A 85 -12.51 2.21 -8.83
N LEU A 86 -11.61 3.17 -9.03
CA LEU A 86 -11.76 4.56 -8.57
C LEU A 86 -12.54 5.46 -9.54
N SER A 87 -13.00 4.92 -10.67
CA SER A 87 -13.74 5.67 -11.71
C SER A 87 -13.02 6.94 -12.14
N LEU A 88 -11.69 6.87 -12.31
CA LEU A 88 -10.89 8.04 -12.68
C LEU A 88 -11.22 8.50 -14.10
N PRO A 89 -11.34 9.83 -14.32
CA PRO A 89 -11.63 10.37 -15.65
C PRO A 89 -10.48 10.06 -16.64
N LEU A 90 -10.85 9.48 -17.77
CA LEU A 90 -9.92 9.14 -18.84
C LEU A 90 -9.75 10.37 -19.75
N LEU A 91 -8.50 10.84 -19.92
CA LEU A 91 -8.18 12.03 -20.69
C LEU A 91 -7.54 11.72 -22.05
N GLY A 92 -7.25 10.45 -22.34
CA GLY A 92 -6.64 10.03 -23.60
C GLY A 92 -5.69 8.86 -23.43
N THR A 93 -4.95 8.56 -24.49
CA THR A 93 -3.93 7.50 -24.52
C THR A 93 -2.54 8.09 -24.38
N VAL A 94 -1.61 7.34 -23.83
CA VAL A 94 -0.20 7.66 -23.72
C VAL A 94 0.63 6.44 -24.06
N GLN A 95 1.78 6.65 -24.70
CA GLN A 95 2.78 5.62 -24.90
C GLN A 95 3.91 5.85 -23.91
N SER A 96 4.29 4.81 -23.19
CA SER A 96 5.42 4.82 -22.26
C SER A 96 6.45 3.81 -22.71
N GLN A 97 7.71 4.22 -22.70
CA GLN A 97 8.83 3.32 -22.93
C GLN A 97 9.25 2.71 -21.59
N THR A 98 9.25 1.39 -21.53
CA THR A 98 9.67 0.64 -20.34
C THR A 98 10.84 -0.27 -20.70
N ALA A 99 11.48 -0.87 -19.70
CA ALA A 99 12.51 -1.87 -19.93
C ALA A 99 12.03 -3.08 -20.76
N GLY A 100 10.71 -3.37 -20.73
CA GLY A 100 10.06 -4.43 -21.51
C GLY A 100 9.57 -3.99 -22.90
N GLY A 101 9.81 -2.72 -23.32
CA GLY A 101 9.36 -2.17 -24.59
C GLY A 101 8.32 -1.06 -24.45
N VAL A 102 7.68 -0.71 -25.56
CA VAL A 102 6.65 0.34 -25.60
C VAL A 102 5.32 -0.23 -25.10
N VAL A 103 4.75 0.41 -24.09
CA VAL A 103 3.45 0.07 -23.51
C VAL A 103 2.47 1.19 -23.77
N GLN A 104 1.25 0.84 -24.19
CA GLN A 104 0.16 1.80 -24.30
C GLN A 104 -0.57 1.89 -22.95
N GLY A 105 -0.67 3.10 -22.43
CA GLY A 105 -1.42 3.43 -21.23
C GLY A 105 -2.57 4.38 -21.51
N ARG A 106 -3.35 4.65 -20.49
CA ARG A 106 -4.39 5.67 -20.51
C ARG A 106 -4.01 6.78 -19.55
N ARG A 107 -4.13 8.02 -20.00
CA ARG A 107 -3.96 9.18 -19.13
C ARG A 107 -5.23 9.37 -18.31
N VAL A 108 -5.06 9.49 -17.01
CA VAL A 108 -6.15 9.76 -16.06
C VAL A 108 -5.84 11.03 -15.28
N GLN A 109 -6.83 11.58 -14.62
CA GLN A 109 -6.67 12.70 -13.71
C GLN A 109 -7.06 12.26 -12.31
N ALA A 110 -6.22 12.59 -11.32
CA ALA A 110 -6.46 12.24 -9.92
C ALA A 110 -5.87 13.27 -8.97
N ASP A 111 -6.43 13.35 -7.79
CA ASP A 111 -5.87 14.09 -6.67
C ASP A 111 -5.09 13.12 -5.79
N LEU A 112 -3.82 13.44 -5.56
CA LEU A 112 -2.92 12.66 -4.73
C LEU A 112 -2.66 13.40 -3.43
N GLN A 113 -2.69 12.67 -2.34
CA GLN A 113 -2.24 13.15 -1.04
C GLN A 113 -1.33 12.10 -0.42
N LEU A 114 -0.08 12.47 -0.17
CA LEU A 114 0.90 11.62 0.48
C LEU A 114 0.96 11.93 1.96
N ASP A 115 1.22 10.94 2.78
CA ASP A 115 1.39 11.13 4.21
C ASP A 115 2.59 12.09 4.45
N GLY A 116 2.46 13.00 5.42
CA GLY A 116 3.41 14.09 5.61
C GLY A 116 3.01 15.42 4.97
N GLY A 117 1.79 15.48 4.36
CA GLY A 117 1.18 16.72 3.91
C GLY A 117 1.49 17.11 2.46
N VAL A 118 2.18 16.27 1.71
CA VAL A 118 2.43 16.50 0.27
C VAL A 118 1.14 16.24 -0.51
N ARG A 119 0.73 17.21 -1.33
CA ARG A 119 -0.50 17.13 -2.14
C ARG A 119 -0.21 17.51 -3.60
N ALA A 120 -0.88 16.82 -4.51
CA ALA A 120 -0.89 17.15 -5.92
C ALA A 120 -2.35 17.06 -6.42
N GLU A 121 -2.91 18.20 -6.75
CA GLU A 121 -4.27 18.29 -7.25
C GLU A 121 -4.30 18.21 -8.78
N ARG A 122 -5.30 17.49 -9.31
CA ARG A 122 -5.50 17.31 -10.76
C ARG A 122 -4.26 16.86 -11.51
N LEU A 123 -3.48 15.98 -10.89
CA LEU A 123 -2.32 15.37 -11.53
C LEU A 123 -2.79 14.58 -12.78
N ARG A 124 -2.06 14.72 -13.89
CA ARG A 124 -2.38 14.09 -15.18
C ARG A 124 -1.29 13.14 -15.62
#